data_34ebdb11b01a05905e0382bed464011a
#
_entry.id   34ebdb11b01a05905e0382bed464011a
#
_cell.length_a   1.000
_cell.length_b   1.000
_cell.length_c   1.000
_cell.angle_alpha   90.00
_cell.angle_beta   90.00
_cell.angle_gamma   90.00
#
_symmetry.space_group_name_H-M   'P 1'
#
loop_
_entity.id
_entity.type
_entity.pdbx_description
1 polymer ?
#
loop_
_entity_poly.entity_id
_entity_poly.type
_entity_poly.pdbx_seq_one_letter_code
_entity_poly.pdbx_strand_id
1 'polypeptide(L)'
;MFGKILNFRFPSVSEAKLAASFCSEKFGSKISEFDIVGLNIFIGQAGDLNVSIKFENSNAVNKFEENYKDIIAELKQSLVFKENNFIGVCTFTYEKEAASTQTT
;
A
#
# COMPACT_ATOMS: atom_id res chain seq x y z
N MET A 1 3.39 12.37 -11.13
CA MET A 1 2.84 11.50 -10.10
C MET A 1 3.62 10.20 -10.04
N PHE A 2 3.87 9.74 -8.85
CA PHE A 2 4.66 8.53 -8.61
C PHE A 2 3.83 7.50 -7.88
N GLY A 3 4.18 6.23 -8.07
CA GLY A 3 3.54 5.15 -7.35
C GLY A 3 4.55 4.26 -6.66
N LYS A 4 4.22 3.82 -5.46
CA LYS A 4 4.95 2.78 -4.75
C LYS A 4 4.06 1.56 -4.74
N ILE A 5 4.55 0.47 -5.32
CA ILE A 5 3.78 -0.76 -5.45
C ILE A 5 4.40 -1.82 -4.55
N LEU A 6 3.60 -2.32 -3.61
CA LEU A 6 4.04 -3.35 -2.69
C LEU A 6 3.28 -4.63 -2.98
N ASN A 7 4.00 -5.71 -3.20
CA ASN A 7 3.40 -7.01 -3.41
C ASN A 7 3.89 -7.97 -2.35
N PHE A 8 2.96 -8.62 -1.68
CA PHE A 8 3.26 -9.57 -0.62
C PHE A 8 2.62 -10.91 -0.93
N ARG A 9 3.26 -11.98 -0.48
CA ARG A 9 2.67 -13.31 -0.55
C ARG A 9 2.74 -13.96 0.82
N PHE A 10 1.58 -14.31 1.34
CA PHE A 10 1.43 -14.97 2.64
C PHE A 10 1.06 -16.44 2.45
N PRO A 11 1.32 -17.28 3.45
CA PRO A 11 0.95 -18.71 3.35
C PRO A 11 -0.54 -18.96 3.21
N SER A 12 -1.38 -18.03 3.66
CA SER A 12 -2.83 -18.21 3.61
C SER A 12 -3.53 -16.87 3.42
N VAL A 13 -4.79 -16.94 2.98
CA VAL A 13 -5.61 -15.73 2.84
C VAL A 13 -5.90 -15.10 4.20
N SER A 14 -5.97 -15.89 5.27
CA SER A 14 -6.20 -15.36 6.62
C SER A 14 -5.07 -14.43 7.05
N GLU A 15 -3.85 -14.83 6.78
CA GLU A 15 -2.68 -14.01 7.09
C GLU A 15 -2.62 -12.77 6.22
N ALA A 16 -3.01 -12.90 4.95
CA ALA A 16 -3.08 -11.74 4.05
C ALA A 16 -4.12 -10.73 4.57
N LYS A 17 -5.24 -11.20 5.12
CA LYS A 17 -6.26 -10.32 5.68
C LYS A 17 -5.74 -9.56 6.90
N LEU A 18 -4.99 -10.24 7.76
CA LEU A 18 -4.37 -9.58 8.91
C LEU A 18 -3.40 -8.50 8.45
N ALA A 19 -2.57 -8.83 7.46
CA ALA A 19 -1.62 -7.87 6.91
C ALA A 19 -2.33 -6.71 6.23
N ALA A 20 -3.44 -6.96 5.54
CA ALA A 20 -4.21 -5.90 4.89
C ALA A 20 -4.75 -4.91 5.91
N SER A 21 -5.26 -5.41 7.04
CA SER A 21 -5.76 -4.55 8.11
C SER A 21 -4.63 -3.72 8.71
N PHE A 22 -3.49 -4.34 8.92
CA PHE A 22 -2.31 -3.64 9.42
C PHE A 22 -1.90 -2.52 8.46
N CYS A 23 -1.80 -2.81 7.16
CA CYS A 23 -1.41 -1.82 6.16
C CYS A 23 -2.42 -0.70 6.04
N SER A 24 -3.70 -1.04 6.08
CA SER A 24 -4.77 -0.06 6.01
C SER A 24 -4.66 0.94 7.16
N GLU A 25 -4.41 0.44 8.37
CA GLU A 25 -4.27 1.29 9.53
C GLU A 25 -3.00 2.13 9.46
N LYS A 26 -1.87 1.49 9.19
CA LYS A 26 -0.58 2.19 9.20
C LYS A 26 -0.45 3.22 8.08
N PHE A 27 -0.75 2.82 6.85
CA PHE A 27 -0.66 3.77 5.74
C PHE A 27 -1.80 4.76 5.75
N GLY A 28 -2.99 4.32 6.14
CA GLY A 28 -4.14 5.20 6.21
C GLY A 28 -3.95 6.34 7.19
N SER A 29 -3.28 6.09 8.31
CA SER A 29 -3.02 7.11 9.32
C SER A 29 -1.94 8.10 8.90
N LYS A 30 -1.24 7.84 7.79
CA LYS A 30 -0.13 8.66 7.33
C LYS A 30 -0.38 9.38 6.02
N ILE A 31 -1.64 9.39 5.57
CA ILE A 31 -1.99 10.01 4.30
C ILE A 31 -1.56 11.47 4.25
N SER A 32 -1.89 12.25 5.28
CA SER A 32 -1.51 13.66 5.32
C SER A 32 -0.01 13.86 5.47
N GLU A 33 0.61 13.04 6.31
CA GLU A 33 2.05 13.19 6.61
C GLU A 33 2.90 12.97 5.38
N PHE A 34 2.53 12.03 4.52
CA PHE A 34 3.32 11.69 3.34
C PHE A 34 2.73 12.22 2.03
N ASP A 35 1.74 13.08 2.10
CA ASP A 35 1.09 13.62 0.90
C ASP A 35 0.65 12.52 -0.06
N ILE A 36 0.04 11.48 0.50
CA ILE A 36 -0.49 10.38 -0.29
C ILE A 36 -1.74 10.87 -1.01
N VAL A 37 -1.80 10.66 -2.32
CA VAL A 37 -2.96 11.08 -3.12
C VAL A 37 -3.80 9.90 -3.58
N GLY A 38 -3.36 8.69 -3.33
CA GLY A 38 -4.14 7.50 -3.64
C GLY A 38 -3.60 6.31 -2.88
N LEU A 39 -4.49 5.44 -2.41
CA LEU A 39 -4.11 4.26 -1.65
C LEU A 39 -5.13 3.17 -1.94
N ASN A 40 -4.67 2.06 -2.48
CA ASN A 40 -5.53 0.91 -2.76
C ASN A 40 -4.89 -0.34 -2.20
N ILE A 41 -5.70 -1.19 -1.60
CA ILE A 41 -5.24 -2.46 -1.03
C ILE A 41 -6.12 -3.56 -1.59
N PHE A 42 -5.48 -4.57 -2.19
CA PHE A 42 -6.18 -5.70 -2.78
C PHE A 42 -5.68 -7.01 -2.17
N ILE A 43 -6.59 -7.92 -1.92
CA ILE A 43 -6.27 -9.24 -1.38
C ILE A 43 -6.68 -10.29 -2.41
N GLY A 44 -5.76 -11.22 -2.72
CA GLY A 44 -6.06 -12.37 -3.55
C GLY A 44 -6.38 -13.58 -2.71
N GLN A 45 -7.16 -14.50 -3.25
CA GLN A 45 -7.60 -15.68 -2.50
C GLN A 45 -6.48 -16.64 -2.16
N ALA A 46 -5.35 -16.55 -2.85
CA ALA A 46 -4.22 -17.43 -2.61
C ALA A 46 -3.22 -16.86 -1.60
N GLY A 47 -3.56 -15.75 -0.94
CA GLY A 47 -2.67 -15.15 0.04
C GLY A 47 -1.85 -13.97 -0.51
N ASP A 48 -2.20 -13.49 -1.70
CA ASP A 48 -1.55 -12.32 -2.27
C ASP A 48 -2.13 -11.06 -1.67
N LEU A 49 -1.27 -10.07 -1.48
CA LEU A 49 -1.68 -8.76 -1.01
C LEU A 49 -0.94 -7.72 -1.85
N ASN A 50 -1.69 -6.78 -2.39
CA ASN A 50 -1.11 -5.66 -3.12
C ASN A 50 -1.49 -4.36 -2.43
N VAL A 51 -0.50 -3.50 -2.23
CA VAL A 51 -0.72 -2.15 -1.71
C VAL A 51 -0.13 -1.20 -2.74
N SER A 52 -0.99 -0.36 -3.31
CA SER A 52 -0.57 0.61 -4.32
C SER A 52 -0.78 2.00 -3.75
N ILE A 53 0.28 2.78 -3.70
CA ILE A 53 0.28 4.10 -3.08
C ILE A 53 0.73 5.13 -4.11
N LYS A 54 -0.06 6.20 -4.26
CA LYS A 54 0.28 7.27 -5.20
C LYS A 54 0.73 8.51 -4.45
N PHE A 55 1.75 9.17 -4.97
CA PHE A 55 2.32 10.38 -4.42
C PHE A 55 2.38 11.46 -5.49
N GLU A 56 2.22 12.72 -5.07
CA GLU A 56 2.21 13.84 -6.00
C GLU A 56 3.58 14.07 -6.64
N ASN A 57 4.64 13.95 -5.85
CA ASN A 57 5.97 14.29 -6.31
C ASN A 57 7.04 13.39 -5.67
N SER A 58 8.28 13.54 -6.14
CA SER A 58 9.37 12.70 -5.68
C SER A 58 9.77 12.95 -4.23
N ASN A 59 9.58 14.18 -3.74
CA ASN A 59 9.90 14.48 -2.34
C ASN A 59 9.01 13.68 -1.41
N ALA A 60 7.73 13.55 -1.74
CA ALA A 60 6.79 12.76 -0.95
C ALA A 60 7.20 11.29 -0.93
N VAL A 61 7.62 10.76 -2.09
CA VAL A 61 8.10 9.38 -2.19
C VAL A 61 9.32 9.17 -1.30
N ASN A 62 10.29 10.07 -1.37
CA ASN A 62 11.52 9.95 -0.58
C ASN A 62 11.22 9.96 0.91
N LYS A 63 10.32 10.84 1.33
CA LYS A 63 9.92 10.91 2.73
C LYS A 63 9.25 9.62 3.18
N PHE A 64 8.40 9.06 2.34
CA PHE A 64 7.74 7.80 2.62
C PHE A 64 8.77 6.67 2.74
N GLU A 65 9.75 6.64 1.84
CA GLU A 65 10.77 5.58 1.84
C GLU A 65 11.59 5.55 3.13
N GLU A 66 11.80 6.69 3.75
CA GLU A 66 12.53 6.76 5.01
C GLU A 66 11.79 6.07 6.15
N ASN A 67 10.46 5.99 6.05
CA ASN A 67 9.62 5.42 7.10
C ASN A 67 9.08 4.04 6.76
N TYR A 68 9.05 3.70 5.49
CA TYR A 68 8.49 2.45 5.02
C TYR A 68 9.14 1.23 5.67
N LYS A 69 10.44 1.25 5.82
CA LYS A 69 11.18 0.11 6.36
C LYS A 69 10.76 -0.24 7.77
N ASP A 70 10.45 0.75 8.57
CA ASP A 70 10.02 0.54 9.96
C ASP A 70 8.65 -0.13 9.99
N ILE A 71 7.77 0.29 9.11
CA ILE A 71 6.42 -0.29 9.03
C ILE A 71 6.51 -1.76 8.64
N ILE A 72 7.34 -2.07 7.64
CA ILE A 72 7.49 -3.46 7.19
C ILE A 72 8.20 -4.30 8.25
N ALA A 73 9.17 -3.73 8.96
CA ALA A 73 9.84 -4.45 10.04
C ALA A 73 8.86 -4.85 11.13
N GLU A 74 7.91 -3.98 11.43
CA GLU A 74 6.87 -4.27 12.42
C GLU A 74 5.99 -5.43 11.94
N LEU A 75 5.61 -5.44 10.68
CA LEU A 75 4.80 -6.51 10.11
C LEU A 75 5.55 -7.84 10.17
N LYS A 76 6.86 -7.82 9.93
CA LYS A 76 7.69 -9.03 9.96
C LYS A 76 7.82 -9.64 11.34
N GLN A 77 7.51 -8.90 12.38
CA GLN A 77 7.54 -9.45 13.75
C GLN A 77 6.39 -10.42 13.98
N SER A 78 5.31 -10.29 13.24
CA SER A 78 4.11 -11.08 13.46
C SER A 78 3.83 -12.09 12.35
N LEU A 79 4.27 -11.83 11.13
CA LEU A 79 3.90 -12.64 9.97
C LEU A 79 5.12 -12.97 9.12
N VAL A 80 5.06 -14.13 8.47
CA VAL A 80 6.08 -14.58 7.53
C VAL A 80 5.54 -14.38 6.13
N PHE A 81 6.32 -13.72 5.28
CA PHE A 81 5.86 -13.44 3.93
C PHE A 81 7.02 -13.14 2.99
N LYS A 82 6.72 -13.25 1.69
CA LYS A 82 7.63 -12.81 0.65
C LYS A 82 7.17 -11.44 0.17
N GLU A 83 8.10 -10.62 -0.20
CA GLU A 83 7.82 -9.24 -0.57
C GLU A 83 8.62 -8.83 -1.78
N ASN A 84 8.00 -8.10 -2.70
CA ASN A 84 8.73 -7.31 -3.68
C ASN A 84 8.02 -5.98 -3.83
N ASN A 85 8.75 -4.98 -4.26
CA ASN A 85 8.20 -3.66 -4.44
C ASN A 85 8.99 -2.88 -5.47
N PHE A 86 8.36 -1.82 -5.99
CA PHE A 86 9.06 -0.90 -6.88
C PHE A 86 8.39 0.47 -6.81
N ILE A 87 9.12 1.47 -7.26
CA ILE A 87 8.62 2.82 -7.40
C ILE A 87 8.61 3.13 -8.89
N GLY A 88 7.51 3.68 -9.37
CA GLY A 88 7.39 4.03 -10.77
C GLY A 88 6.74 5.38 -10.98
N VAL A 89 6.88 5.88 -12.19
CA VAL A 89 6.19 7.08 -12.62
C VAL A 89 4.86 6.65 -13.21
N CYS A 90 3.78 7.34 -12.85
CA CYS A 90 2.47 7.04 -13.41
C CYS A 90 2.43 7.51 -14.86
N THR A 91 2.27 6.57 -15.79
CA THR A 91 2.24 6.89 -17.21
C THR A 91 0.82 7.03 -17.76
N PHE A 92 -0.15 6.48 -17.04
CA PHE A 92 -1.54 6.57 -17.46
C PHE A 92 -2.44 6.24 -16.27
N THR A 93 -3.51 6.99 -16.12
CA THR A 93 -4.50 6.70 -15.10
C THR A 93 -5.88 6.99 -15.65
N TYR A 94 -6.82 6.15 -15.24
CA TYR A 94 -8.23 6.36 -15.52
C TYR A 94 -8.99 5.95 -14.28
N GLU A 95 -9.88 6.80 -13.84
CA GLU A 95 -10.75 6.47 -12.74
C GLU A 95 -12.13 6.98 -13.06
N LYS A 96 -13.11 6.09 -12.97
CA LYS A 96 -14.50 6.49 -13.19
C LYS A 96 -14.88 7.40 -12.03
N GLU A 97 -15.41 8.57 -12.37
CA GLU A 97 -15.85 9.51 -11.37
C GLU A 97 -17.04 8.92 -10.62
N ALA A 98 -16.92 8.89 -9.28
CA ALA A 98 -18.00 8.39 -8.48
C ALA A 98 -19.02 9.50 -8.25
N ALA A 99 -20.29 9.21 -8.50
CA ALA A 99 -21.35 10.18 -8.28
C ALA A 99 -21.64 10.36 -6.81
N SER A 100 -21.19 9.45 -5.97
CA SER A 100 -21.45 9.49 -4.55
C SER A 100 -20.25 8.95 -3.80
N THR A 101 -20.26 9.18 -2.48
CA THR A 101 -19.24 8.65 -1.62
C THR A 101 -19.22 7.14 -1.72
N GLN A 102 -18.04 6.60 -1.91
CA GLN A 102 -17.85 5.17 -1.86
C GLN A 102 -17.92 4.71 -0.43
N THR A 103 -18.81 3.78 -0.20
CA THR A 103 -18.86 3.12 1.09
C THR A 103 -18.61 1.65 0.83
N THR A 104 -17.65 1.13 1.45
CA THR A 104 -17.33 -0.28 1.27
C THR A 104 -17.22 -0.96 2.60
#